data_b2df99ed6e1c51c67f496342829441c8
#
_entry.id   b2df99ed6e1c51c67f496342829441c8
#
_cell.length_a   1.000
_cell.length_b   1.000
_cell.length_c   1.000
_cell.angle_alpha   90.00
_cell.angle_beta   90.00
_cell.angle_gamma   90.00
#
_symmetry.space_group_name_H-M   'P 1'
#
loop_
_entity.id
_entity.type
_entity.pdbx_description
1 polymer ?
#
loop_
_entity_poly.entity_id
_entity_poly.type
_entity_poly.pdbx_seq_one_letter_code
_entity_poly.pdbx_strand_id
1 'polypeptide(L)'
;HNGLQTFFILTEDPYNLPDKMFIAGASLITSEYERILPESKHLNYLWAVKMYPVRKKKEAVDLLYLKDGKVTECATSNIFIVKKDRLITPKKGILPGITRKVVLDLSKKLLQVKESEVTERELWLADEVFITATSKSVLPITKIDGKKIGGGQPGPWTKKIMTVFDEYKKNY
;
A
#
# COMPACT_ATOMS: atom_id res chain seq x y z
N HIS A 1 26.15 -14.55 -29.94
CA HIS A 1 24.82 -13.97 -29.97
C HIS A 1 24.73 -13.03 -31.18
N ASN A 2 23.86 -13.34 -32.14
CA ASN A 2 23.70 -12.60 -33.40
C ASN A 2 22.97 -11.25 -33.24
N GLY A 3 22.97 -10.67 -32.04
CA GLY A 3 22.34 -9.35 -31.76
C GLY A 3 20.83 -9.27 -31.91
N LEU A 4 20.16 -10.38 -32.20
CA LEU A 4 18.69 -10.41 -32.28
C LEU A 4 18.08 -10.37 -30.88
N GLN A 5 17.30 -9.36 -30.62
CA GLN A 5 16.53 -9.24 -29.38
C GLN A 5 15.27 -10.11 -29.49
N THR A 6 14.99 -10.88 -28.44
CA THR A 6 13.75 -11.64 -28.34
C THR A 6 12.72 -10.79 -27.57
N PHE A 7 11.57 -10.57 -28.17
CA PHE A 7 10.45 -9.89 -27.57
C PHE A 7 9.22 -10.83 -27.54
N PHE A 8 8.54 -10.90 -26.42
CA PHE A 8 7.27 -11.62 -26.31
C PHE A 8 6.29 -10.87 -25.40
N ILE A 9 5.01 -11.06 -25.66
CA ILE A 9 3.91 -10.49 -24.86
C ILE A 9 3.15 -11.67 -24.25
N LEU A 10 3.00 -11.63 -22.93
CA LEU A 10 2.12 -12.52 -22.18
C LEU A 10 0.91 -11.73 -21.70
N THR A 11 -0.28 -12.28 -21.87
CA THR A 11 -1.53 -11.70 -21.38
C THR A 11 -2.16 -12.63 -20.35
N GLU A 12 -2.63 -12.06 -19.24
CA GLU A 12 -3.34 -12.76 -18.19
C GLU A 12 -4.60 -11.97 -17.83
N ASP A 13 -5.61 -12.66 -17.32
CA ASP A 13 -6.79 -11.98 -16.78
C ASP A 13 -6.39 -11.11 -15.57
N PRO A 14 -6.95 -9.90 -15.46
CA PRO A 14 -6.63 -9.02 -14.34
C PRO A 14 -7.08 -9.63 -13.02
N TYR A 15 -6.16 -9.72 -12.05
CA TYR A 15 -6.51 -10.14 -10.70
C TYR A 15 -7.23 -9.01 -9.98
N ASN A 16 -8.51 -9.21 -9.73
CA ASN A 16 -9.34 -8.29 -8.95
C ASN A 16 -9.45 -8.75 -7.50
N LEU A 17 -9.23 -7.82 -6.57
CA LEU A 17 -9.47 -8.10 -5.15
C LEU A 17 -10.97 -8.23 -4.88
N PRO A 18 -11.38 -9.16 -3.99
CA PRO A 18 -12.78 -9.28 -3.59
C PRO A 18 -13.33 -7.97 -2.98
N ASP A 19 -14.54 -7.57 -3.36
CA ASP A 19 -15.21 -6.35 -2.87
C ASP A 19 -15.28 -6.28 -1.33
N LYS A 20 -15.41 -7.44 -0.68
CA LYS A 20 -15.39 -7.54 0.78
C LYS A 20 -14.15 -6.91 1.43
N MET A 21 -13.01 -6.88 0.73
CA MET A 21 -11.79 -6.27 1.25
C MET A 21 -11.86 -4.75 1.26
N PHE A 22 -12.61 -4.15 0.36
CA PHE A 22 -12.86 -2.71 0.33
C PHE A 22 -13.90 -2.29 1.39
N ILE A 23 -14.84 -3.18 1.72
CA ILE A 23 -15.92 -2.94 2.69
C ILE A 23 -15.43 -3.18 4.13
N ALA A 24 -14.78 -4.32 4.39
CA ALA A 24 -14.37 -4.75 5.72
C ALA A 24 -12.91 -4.42 6.05
N GLY A 25 -12.12 -4.05 5.05
CA GLY A 25 -10.68 -3.89 5.14
C GLY A 25 -9.92 -5.20 4.99
N ALA A 26 -8.64 -5.07 4.67
CA ALA A 26 -7.72 -6.17 4.44
C ALA A 26 -6.68 -6.27 5.57
N SER A 27 -5.84 -7.31 5.49
CA SER A 27 -4.75 -7.57 6.44
C SER A 27 -3.39 -7.44 5.75
N LEU A 28 -2.39 -6.95 6.50
CA LEU A 28 -0.98 -6.99 6.14
C LEU A 28 -0.20 -7.87 7.13
N ILE A 29 0.98 -8.31 6.73
CA ILE A 29 2.02 -8.80 7.64
C ILE A 29 3.28 -7.97 7.45
N THR A 30 4.00 -7.71 8.54
CA THR A 30 5.26 -6.99 8.49
C THR A 30 6.41 -7.91 8.08
N SER A 31 7.45 -7.33 7.53
CA SER A 31 8.70 -8.01 7.21
C SER A 31 9.85 -7.03 7.27
N GLU A 32 10.90 -7.37 8.04
CA GLU A 32 12.14 -6.61 8.04
C GLU A 32 12.83 -6.79 6.69
N TYR A 33 12.70 -5.79 5.84
CA TYR A 33 13.23 -5.78 4.48
C TYR A 33 13.19 -4.36 3.90
N GLU A 34 14.15 -4.06 3.04
CA GLU A 34 14.16 -2.86 2.22
C GLU A 34 14.39 -3.24 0.77
N ARG A 35 13.63 -2.64 -0.14
CA ARG A 35 13.84 -2.85 -1.57
C ARG A 35 15.17 -2.23 -2.02
N ILE A 36 15.90 -2.95 -2.84
CA ILE A 36 17.06 -2.41 -3.55
C ILE A 36 16.54 -1.41 -4.59
N LEU A 37 17.07 -0.18 -4.60
CA LEU A 37 16.65 0.89 -5.52
C LEU A 37 15.11 1.11 -5.48
N PRO A 38 14.53 1.47 -4.32
CA PRO A 38 13.08 1.52 -4.15
C PRO A 38 12.38 2.49 -5.10
N GLU A 39 13.06 3.57 -5.52
CA GLU A 39 12.53 4.53 -6.49
C GLU A 39 12.36 3.94 -7.90
N SER A 40 13.04 2.83 -8.20
CA SER A 40 12.96 2.16 -9.50
C SER A 40 11.93 1.03 -9.47
N LYS A 41 11.04 1.01 -10.47
CA LYS A 41 10.09 -0.08 -10.65
C LYS A 41 10.75 -1.24 -11.39
N HIS A 42 11.35 -2.16 -10.63
CA HIS A 42 12.05 -3.35 -11.15
C HIS A 42 11.33 -4.65 -10.77
N LEU A 43 11.73 -5.77 -11.38
CA LEU A 43 11.12 -7.09 -11.20
C LEU A 43 11.74 -7.93 -10.06
N ASN A 44 12.58 -7.35 -9.20
CA ASN A 44 13.16 -8.08 -8.07
C ASN A 44 12.14 -8.25 -6.94
N TYR A 45 11.31 -9.28 -7.04
CA TYR A 45 10.32 -9.69 -6.03
C TYR A 45 10.73 -10.93 -5.24
N LEU A 46 12.02 -11.31 -5.25
CA LEU A 46 12.50 -12.55 -4.62
C LEU A 46 12.07 -12.67 -3.16
N TRP A 47 12.14 -11.57 -2.39
CA TRP A 47 11.71 -11.60 -0.99
C TRP A 47 10.20 -11.80 -0.86
N ALA A 48 9.40 -11.12 -1.66
CA ALA A 48 7.95 -11.29 -1.68
C ALA A 48 7.53 -12.70 -2.09
N VAL A 49 8.23 -13.31 -3.05
CA VAL A 49 8.02 -14.71 -3.45
C VAL A 49 8.39 -15.66 -2.31
N LYS A 50 9.53 -15.47 -1.65
CA LYS A 50 9.95 -16.26 -0.48
C LYS A 50 8.90 -16.18 0.64
N MET A 51 8.33 -15.02 0.88
CA MET A 51 7.34 -14.79 1.94
C MET A 51 5.90 -15.14 1.53
N TYR A 52 5.66 -15.50 0.27
CA TYR A 52 4.32 -15.82 -0.23
C TYR A 52 3.58 -16.89 0.58
N PRO A 53 4.18 -18.04 0.97
CA PRO A 53 3.50 -19.06 1.77
C PRO A 53 3.04 -18.50 3.14
N VAL A 54 3.88 -17.70 3.79
CA VAL A 54 3.57 -17.07 5.09
C VAL A 54 2.44 -16.07 4.92
N ARG A 55 2.53 -15.19 3.91
CA ARG A 55 1.50 -14.20 3.58
C ARG A 55 0.15 -14.88 3.31
N LYS A 56 0.15 -15.96 2.50
CA LYS A 56 -1.06 -16.72 2.18
C LYS A 56 -1.68 -17.37 3.42
N LYS A 57 -0.86 -18.01 4.27
CA LYS A 57 -1.32 -18.64 5.53
C LYS A 57 -1.95 -17.61 6.49
N LYS A 58 -1.46 -16.37 6.46
CA LYS A 58 -1.98 -15.26 7.30
C LYS A 58 -3.08 -14.46 6.62
N GLU A 59 -3.54 -14.88 5.44
CA GLU A 59 -4.58 -14.19 4.64
C GLU A 59 -4.27 -12.69 4.44
N ALA A 60 -2.99 -12.34 4.40
CA ALA A 60 -2.56 -10.97 4.19
C ALA A 60 -2.54 -10.63 2.68
N VAL A 61 -3.02 -9.44 2.34
CA VAL A 61 -3.08 -8.96 0.95
C VAL A 61 -1.71 -8.54 0.42
N ASP A 62 -0.81 -8.10 1.31
CA ASP A 62 0.53 -7.65 0.96
C ASP A 62 1.51 -7.80 2.14
N LEU A 63 2.81 -7.64 1.88
CA LEU A 63 3.87 -7.54 2.89
C LEU A 63 4.16 -6.07 3.15
N LEU A 64 4.15 -5.65 4.40
CA LEU A 64 4.59 -4.33 4.80
C LEU A 64 6.07 -4.38 5.19
N TYR A 65 6.89 -3.61 4.50
CA TYR A 65 8.32 -3.56 4.75
C TYR A 65 8.66 -2.57 5.87
N LEU A 66 9.44 -3.06 6.80
CA LEU A 66 10.06 -2.29 7.88
C LEU A 66 11.57 -2.29 7.69
N LYS A 67 12.22 -1.19 8.04
CA LYS A 67 13.66 -1.07 8.06
C LYS A 67 14.11 -0.21 9.24
N ASP A 68 14.87 -0.80 10.15
CA ASP A 68 15.38 -0.12 11.35
C ASP A 68 14.26 0.62 12.12
N GLY A 69 13.11 -0.06 12.36
CA GLY A 69 11.95 0.50 13.06
C GLY A 69 11.16 1.55 12.27
N LYS A 70 11.42 1.69 10.98
CA LYS A 70 10.72 2.61 10.08
C LYS A 70 9.89 1.83 9.06
N VAL A 71 8.72 2.35 8.79
CA VAL A 71 7.83 1.85 7.74
C VAL A 71 8.27 2.45 6.41
N THR A 72 8.41 1.61 5.39
CA THR A 72 8.71 2.09 4.04
C THR A 72 7.49 1.94 3.13
N GLU A 73 7.32 0.82 2.49
CA GLU A 73 6.20 0.54 1.59
C GLU A 73 5.76 -0.93 1.70
N CYS A 74 4.75 -1.32 0.99
CA CYS A 74 4.46 -2.74 0.81
C CYS A 74 5.20 -3.32 -0.40
N ALA A 75 5.23 -4.65 -0.52
CA ALA A 75 5.87 -5.32 -1.66
C ALA A 75 5.35 -4.83 -3.02
N THR A 76 4.06 -4.48 -3.10
CA THR A 76 3.41 -4.03 -4.34
C THR A 76 2.53 -2.80 -4.17
N SER A 77 2.64 -2.06 -3.05
CA SER A 77 1.77 -0.92 -2.73
C SER A 77 2.49 0.11 -1.88
N ASN A 78 2.07 1.38 -1.97
CA ASN A 78 2.46 2.39 -0.99
C ASN A 78 1.50 2.37 0.21
N ILE A 79 1.96 2.82 1.37
CA ILE A 79 1.18 2.84 2.61
C ILE A 79 0.92 4.27 3.08
N PHE A 80 -0.23 4.46 3.69
CA PHE A 80 -0.67 5.69 4.34
C PHE A 80 -1.23 5.37 5.72
N ILE A 81 -0.95 6.24 6.66
CA ILE A 81 -1.56 6.23 7.99
C ILE A 81 -2.34 7.53 8.22
N VAL A 82 -3.45 7.43 8.91
CA VAL A 82 -4.21 8.59 9.38
C VAL A 82 -4.11 8.63 10.89
N LYS A 83 -3.76 9.80 11.41
CA LYS A 83 -3.79 10.10 12.85
C LYS A 83 -4.52 11.41 13.08
N LYS A 84 -5.69 11.34 13.74
CA LYS A 84 -6.63 12.47 13.85
C LYS A 84 -7.02 12.95 12.45
N ASP A 85 -6.67 14.18 12.11
CA ASP A 85 -6.93 14.84 10.83
C ASP A 85 -5.69 14.94 9.91
N ARG A 86 -4.64 14.17 10.20
CA ARG A 86 -3.39 14.13 9.43
C ARG A 86 -3.24 12.83 8.67
N LEU A 87 -2.98 12.96 7.38
CA LEU A 87 -2.57 11.87 6.49
C LEU A 87 -1.05 11.89 6.37
N ILE A 88 -0.42 10.79 6.72
CA ILE A 88 1.04 10.66 6.72
C ILE A 88 1.42 9.47 5.86
N THR A 89 2.47 9.62 5.06
CA THR A 89 3.01 8.53 4.22
C THR A 89 4.52 8.63 4.16
N PRO A 90 5.23 7.51 4.08
CA PRO A 90 6.69 7.51 3.91
C PRO A 90 7.12 8.32 2.68
N LYS A 91 8.23 9.07 2.82
CA LYS A 91 8.81 9.89 1.75
C LYS A 91 10.02 9.24 1.09
N LYS A 92 10.77 8.41 1.84
CA LYS A 92 12.01 7.76 1.40
C LYS A 92 11.87 6.24 1.50
N GLY A 93 12.70 5.51 0.75
CA GLY A 93 12.69 4.05 0.74
C GLY A 93 11.42 3.48 0.09
N ILE A 94 10.84 4.19 -0.86
CA ILE A 94 9.57 3.84 -1.50
C ILE A 94 9.61 4.05 -3.01
N LEU A 95 8.75 3.35 -3.73
CA LEU A 95 8.41 3.69 -5.10
C LEU A 95 7.49 4.93 -5.10
N PRO A 96 7.80 5.98 -5.92
CA PRO A 96 6.90 7.12 -6.09
C PRO A 96 5.69 6.72 -6.98
N GLY A 97 4.75 5.97 -6.40
CA GLY A 97 3.61 5.39 -7.11
C GLY A 97 2.66 6.44 -7.68
N ILE A 98 2.13 6.19 -8.89
CA ILE A 98 1.16 7.09 -9.56
C ILE A 98 -0.11 7.20 -8.72
N THR A 99 -0.68 6.07 -8.28
CA THR A 99 -1.87 6.07 -7.40
C THR A 99 -1.61 6.84 -6.10
N ARG A 100 -0.41 6.65 -5.50
CA ARG A 100 0.01 7.43 -4.32
C ARG A 100 -0.03 8.94 -4.59
N LYS A 101 0.54 9.38 -5.73
CA LYS A 101 0.55 10.81 -6.11
C LYS A 101 -0.86 11.37 -6.22
N VAL A 102 -1.76 10.68 -6.93
CA VAL A 102 -3.15 11.11 -7.09
C VAL A 102 -3.85 11.21 -5.73
N VAL A 103 -3.69 10.18 -4.88
CA VAL A 103 -4.27 10.19 -3.52
C VAL A 103 -3.73 11.34 -2.68
N LEU A 104 -2.43 11.64 -2.74
CA LEU A 104 -1.85 12.79 -2.05
C LEU A 104 -2.51 14.10 -2.50
N ASP A 105 -2.65 14.31 -3.81
CA ASP A 105 -3.21 15.56 -4.36
C ASP A 105 -4.70 15.73 -4.02
N LEU A 106 -5.49 14.65 -4.09
CA LEU A 106 -6.89 14.67 -3.68
C LEU A 106 -7.05 14.92 -2.16
N SER A 107 -6.19 14.29 -1.35
CA SER A 107 -6.26 14.37 0.10
C SER A 107 -5.90 15.74 0.67
N LYS A 108 -5.10 16.56 -0.03
CA LYS A 108 -4.78 17.94 0.39
C LYS A 108 -5.99 18.84 0.60
N LYS A 109 -7.11 18.52 -0.06
CA LYS A 109 -8.39 19.23 0.09
C LYS A 109 -9.22 18.73 1.29
N LEU A 110 -8.81 17.64 1.92
CA LEU A 110 -9.57 16.95 2.97
C LEU A 110 -8.88 16.96 4.32
N LEU A 111 -7.54 16.82 4.32
CA LEU A 111 -6.70 16.58 5.49
C LEU A 111 -5.39 17.36 5.40
N GLN A 112 -4.73 17.49 6.54
CA GLN A 112 -3.32 17.87 6.54
C GLN A 112 -2.48 16.71 6.03
N VAL A 113 -1.79 16.89 4.91
CA VAL A 113 -0.97 15.85 4.27
C VAL A 113 0.50 16.06 4.61
N LYS A 114 1.16 15.00 5.07
CA LYS A 114 2.58 15.00 5.40
C LYS A 114 3.30 13.82 4.76
N GLU A 115 4.28 14.12 3.94
CA GLU A 115 5.26 13.14 3.47
C GLU A 115 6.49 13.20 4.37
N SER A 116 6.69 12.19 5.20
CA SER A 116 7.81 12.14 6.16
C SER A 116 8.21 10.69 6.42
N GLU A 117 9.21 10.50 7.25
CA GLU A 117 9.46 9.21 7.87
C GLU A 117 8.24 8.81 8.72
N VAL A 118 7.92 7.52 8.70
CA VAL A 118 6.88 6.89 9.52
C VAL A 118 7.53 5.81 10.36
N THR A 119 7.47 5.95 11.66
CA THR A 119 7.99 4.95 12.58
C THR A 119 6.99 3.80 12.79
N GLU A 120 7.50 2.64 13.17
CA GLU A 120 6.64 1.50 13.55
C GLU A 120 5.69 1.88 14.69
N ARG A 121 6.15 2.71 15.64
CA ARG A 121 5.29 3.23 16.72
C ARG A 121 4.12 4.06 16.18
N GLU A 122 4.36 4.93 15.22
CA GLU A 122 3.30 5.73 14.59
C GLU A 122 2.31 4.86 13.84
N LEU A 123 2.78 3.80 13.17
CA LEU A 123 1.93 2.81 12.53
C LEU A 123 0.96 2.17 13.53
N TRP A 124 1.47 1.69 14.68
CA TRP A 124 0.64 1.05 15.70
C TRP A 124 -0.31 2.00 16.43
N LEU A 125 0.01 3.30 16.44
CA LEU A 125 -0.84 4.35 17.02
C LEU A 125 -1.78 4.99 15.99
N ALA A 126 -1.76 4.56 14.74
CA ALA A 126 -2.62 5.10 13.69
C ALA A 126 -4.09 4.81 13.98
N ASP A 127 -4.95 5.77 13.66
CA ASP A 127 -6.40 5.59 13.75
C ASP A 127 -6.92 4.83 12.54
N GLU A 128 -6.30 5.05 11.36
CA GLU A 128 -6.62 4.36 10.11
C GLU A 128 -5.33 4.08 9.32
N VAL A 129 -5.34 3.00 8.56
CA VAL A 129 -4.29 2.64 7.60
C VAL A 129 -4.93 2.23 6.29
N PHE A 130 -4.33 2.62 5.18
CA PHE A 130 -4.68 2.10 3.86
C PHE A 130 -3.44 2.00 2.96
N ILE A 131 -3.55 1.23 1.91
CA ILE A 131 -2.52 1.09 0.89
C ILE A 131 -3.03 1.52 -0.48
N THR A 132 -2.12 1.88 -1.38
CA THR A 132 -2.46 2.29 -2.73
C THR A 132 -1.61 1.58 -3.77
N ALA A 133 -2.24 1.10 -4.82
CA ALA A 133 -1.60 0.56 -6.01
C ALA A 133 -2.57 0.62 -7.20
N THR A 134 -2.07 0.53 -8.42
CA THR A 134 -2.93 0.49 -9.62
C THR A 134 -3.97 -0.63 -9.55
N SER A 135 -3.57 -1.84 -9.12
CA SER A 135 -4.44 -3.01 -9.01
C SER A 135 -5.27 -3.07 -7.73
N LYS A 136 -5.02 -2.19 -6.75
CA LYS A 136 -5.69 -2.19 -5.45
C LYS A 136 -6.45 -0.88 -5.17
N SER A 137 -6.33 0.11 -6.06
CA SER A 137 -6.92 1.45 -5.83
C SER A 137 -6.51 2.00 -4.45
N VAL A 138 -7.45 2.41 -3.63
CA VAL A 138 -7.29 2.74 -2.20
C VAL A 138 -7.89 1.60 -1.40
N LEU A 139 -7.06 0.77 -0.78
CA LEU A 139 -7.49 -0.40 -0.03
C LEU A 139 -7.33 -0.20 1.47
N PRO A 140 -8.41 -0.22 2.27
CA PRO A 140 -8.34 -0.10 3.72
C PRO A 140 -7.59 -1.27 4.35
N ILE A 141 -6.76 -0.99 5.36
CA ILE A 141 -6.07 -1.99 6.16
C ILE A 141 -6.57 -1.92 7.60
N THR A 142 -7.18 -2.98 8.06
CA THR A 142 -7.80 -3.07 9.39
C THR A 142 -7.06 -4.00 10.34
N LYS A 143 -6.09 -4.77 9.82
CA LYS A 143 -5.21 -5.63 10.63
C LYS A 143 -3.78 -5.61 10.09
N ILE A 144 -2.81 -5.66 10.99
CA ILE A 144 -1.40 -5.88 10.68
C ILE A 144 -0.87 -6.90 11.70
N ASP A 145 -0.24 -7.98 11.23
CA ASP A 145 0.25 -9.11 12.05
C ASP A 145 -0.83 -9.67 13.00
N GLY A 146 -2.08 -9.70 12.55
CA GLY A 146 -3.23 -10.16 13.35
C GLY A 146 -3.75 -9.14 14.35
N LYS A 147 -3.06 -8.02 14.60
CA LYS A 147 -3.50 -6.95 15.49
C LYS A 147 -4.41 -5.98 14.74
N LYS A 148 -5.48 -5.54 15.38
CA LYS A 148 -6.39 -4.54 14.81
C LYS A 148 -5.71 -3.16 14.76
N ILE A 149 -5.97 -2.43 13.69
CA ILE A 149 -5.64 -1.01 13.56
C ILE A 149 -6.89 -0.19 13.89
N GLY A 150 -6.74 0.82 14.74
CA GLY A 150 -7.86 1.64 15.19
C GLY A 150 -9.02 0.79 15.70
N GLY A 151 -10.23 1.02 15.19
CA GLY A 151 -11.43 0.25 15.53
C GLY A 151 -11.54 -1.11 14.85
N GLY A 152 -10.57 -1.54 14.02
CA GLY A 152 -10.62 -2.79 13.26
C GLY A 152 -11.63 -2.76 12.10
N GLN A 153 -12.01 -1.59 11.65
CA GLN A 153 -12.90 -1.31 10.52
C GLN A 153 -12.32 -0.16 9.70
N PRO A 154 -12.64 -0.06 8.40
CA PRO A 154 -12.24 1.09 7.60
C PRO A 154 -12.77 2.39 8.20
N GLY A 155 -11.84 3.30 8.49
CA GLY A 155 -12.18 4.56 9.13
C GLY A 155 -12.82 5.59 8.19
N PRO A 156 -13.39 6.68 8.72
CA PRO A 156 -14.12 7.67 7.94
C PRO A 156 -13.26 8.39 6.89
N TRP A 157 -12.01 8.69 7.21
CA TRP A 157 -11.10 9.35 6.28
C TRP A 157 -10.70 8.45 5.12
N THR A 158 -10.39 7.18 5.41
CA THR A 158 -10.10 6.18 4.36
C THR A 158 -11.29 6.05 3.42
N LYS A 159 -12.52 5.93 3.93
CA LYS A 159 -13.74 5.86 3.11
C LYS A 159 -13.92 7.10 2.25
N LYS A 160 -13.70 8.29 2.81
CA LYS A 160 -13.81 9.54 2.07
C LYS A 160 -12.77 9.63 0.94
N ILE A 161 -11.52 9.22 1.22
CA ILE A 161 -10.45 9.17 0.22
C ILE A 161 -10.79 8.17 -0.89
N MET A 162 -11.34 6.99 -0.54
CA MET A 162 -11.82 6.00 -1.53
C MET A 162 -12.86 6.63 -2.46
N THR A 163 -13.86 7.31 -1.89
CA THR A 163 -14.93 7.95 -2.68
C THR A 163 -14.36 8.97 -3.68
N VAL A 164 -13.53 9.91 -3.20
CA VAL A 164 -12.97 10.94 -4.09
C VAL A 164 -11.99 10.37 -5.12
N PHE A 165 -11.30 9.30 -4.79
CA PHE A 165 -10.44 8.60 -5.74
C PHE A 165 -11.26 7.85 -6.80
N ASP A 166 -12.38 7.24 -6.44
CA ASP A 166 -13.27 6.56 -7.40
C ASP A 166 -13.97 7.56 -8.32
N GLU A 167 -14.36 8.73 -7.81
CA GLU A 167 -14.86 9.84 -8.64
C GLU A 167 -13.79 10.33 -9.62
N TYR A 168 -12.56 10.50 -9.16
CA TYR A 168 -11.45 10.88 -10.03
C TYR A 168 -11.25 9.87 -11.18
N LYS A 169 -11.27 8.56 -10.90
CA LYS A 169 -11.12 7.51 -11.93
C LYS A 169 -12.23 7.54 -12.99
N LYS A 170 -13.46 7.91 -12.61
CA LYS A 170 -14.58 7.98 -13.56
C LYS A 170 -14.47 9.14 -14.52
N ASN A 171 -13.75 10.19 -14.15
CA ASN A 171 -13.61 11.42 -14.92
C ASN A 171 -12.27 11.52 -15.67
N TYR A 172 -11.45 10.49 -15.59
CA TYR A 172 -10.17 10.39 -16.27
C TYR A 172 -10.24 9.40 -17.42
#